data_d5d43d7e8e1b5e6cf76a36323bc49820
#
_entry.id   d5d43d7e8e1b5e6cf76a36323bc49820
#
_cell.length_a   1.000
_cell.length_b   1.000
_cell.length_c   1.000
_cell.angle_alpha   90.00
_cell.angle_beta   90.00
_cell.angle_gamma   90.00
#
_symmetry.space_group_name_H-M   'P 1'
#
loop_
_entity.id
_entity.type
_entity.pdbx_description
1 polymer ?
#
loop_
_entity_poly.entity_id
_entity_poly.type
_entity_poly.pdbx_seq_one_letter_code
_entity_poly.pdbx_strand_id
1 'polypeptide(L)'
;LTGCFLLPESHKGERRPLRREALNPLASFRWARGMTVVAALMAVFFIMQLVGQVPAALWVIFGEDRFHWDATTIGISLAAFGILHSLAQAMITGPVAARLGERRALMLGMIADGTGYILLAFATRGWMAFPIMVLLASGGIGMPALQAMLSRQVDEERQGQLQGSLAALTSLTSIVGPLLFTAIYAASITTWNGWAWIAGAALYLL
;
A
#
# COMPACT_ATOMS: atom_id res chain seq x y z
N LEU A 1 26.04 -0.73 -11.31
CA LEU A 1 27.01 -0.91 -12.44
C LEU A 1 27.33 -2.38 -12.67
N THR A 2 27.48 -3.24 -11.65
CA THR A 2 27.77 -4.67 -11.80
C THR A 2 26.66 -5.45 -12.52
N GLY A 3 25.39 -5.08 -12.35
CA GLY A 3 24.26 -5.71 -13.04
C GLY A 3 24.30 -5.57 -14.57
N CYS A 4 24.87 -4.47 -15.10
CA CYS A 4 24.98 -4.27 -16.54
C CYS A 4 25.94 -5.25 -17.23
N PHE A 5 26.85 -5.85 -16.47
CA PHE A 5 27.85 -6.80 -17.00
C PHE A 5 27.50 -8.27 -16.71
N LEU A 6 26.65 -8.54 -15.72
CA LEU A 6 26.37 -9.90 -15.27
C LEU A 6 24.99 -10.41 -15.71
N LEU A 7 24.05 -9.53 -16.05
CA LEU A 7 22.72 -9.93 -16.49
C LEU A 7 22.67 -9.99 -18.02
N PRO A 8 22.32 -11.14 -18.62
CA PRO A 8 22.07 -11.21 -20.07
C PRO A 8 20.84 -10.34 -20.41
N GLU A 9 20.89 -9.70 -21.57
CA GLU A 9 19.75 -8.93 -22.10
C GLU A 9 18.52 -9.85 -22.21
N SER A 10 17.50 -9.58 -21.39
CA SER A 10 16.27 -10.36 -21.38
C SER A 10 15.30 -9.94 -22.49
N HIS A 11 15.47 -8.75 -23.05
CA HIS A 11 14.61 -8.24 -24.11
C HIS A 11 15.18 -8.62 -25.49
N LYS A 12 14.62 -9.65 -26.11
CA LYS A 12 15.00 -10.15 -27.45
C LYS A 12 14.19 -9.49 -28.58
N GLY A 13 13.32 -8.52 -28.28
CA GLY A 13 12.49 -7.83 -29.26
C GLY A 13 13.18 -6.63 -29.94
N GLU A 14 12.61 -6.17 -31.07
CA GLU A 14 13.08 -4.94 -31.71
C GLU A 14 12.96 -3.73 -30.79
N ARG A 15 14.03 -2.95 -30.66
CA ARG A 15 14.05 -1.70 -29.90
C ARG A 15 13.12 -0.70 -30.56
N ARG A 16 11.91 -0.54 -30.03
CA ARG A 16 10.98 0.49 -30.51
C ARG A 16 11.44 1.87 -30.03
N PRO A 17 11.40 2.91 -30.88
CA PRO A 17 11.75 4.25 -30.46
C PRO A 17 10.79 4.73 -29.37
N LEU A 18 11.33 5.40 -28.35
CA LEU A 18 10.55 6.01 -27.27
C LEU A 18 9.59 7.05 -27.88
N ARG A 19 8.31 6.71 -27.93
CA ARG A 19 7.26 7.66 -28.32
C ARG A 19 7.08 8.68 -27.19
N ARG A 20 7.00 9.97 -27.52
CA ARG A 20 6.74 11.04 -26.54
C ARG A 20 5.45 10.83 -25.75
N GLU A 21 4.49 10.09 -26.31
CA GLU A 21 3.25 9.69 -25.67
C GLU A 21 3.48 8.73 -24.47
N ALA A 22 4.55 7.91 -24.50
CA ALA A 22 4.92 7.03 -23.41
C ALA A 22 5.45 7.79 -22.17
N LEU A 23 5.86 9.05 -22.34
CA LEU A 23 6.31 9.93 -21.25
C LEU A 23 5.14 10.70 -20.61
N ASN A 24 3.93 10.60 -21.15
CA ASN A 24 2.76 11.28 -20.61
C ASN A 24 2.01 10.35 -19.64
N PRO A 25 2.07 10.60 -18.32
CA PRO A 25 1.37 9.74 -17.33
C PRO A 25 -0.14 9.70 -17.56
N LEU A 26 -0.74 10.77 -18.09
CA LEU A 26 -2.17 10.80 -18.41
C LEU A 26 -2.53 9.92 -19.61
N ALA A 27 -1.63 9.72 -20.55
CA ALA A 27 -1.84 8.79 -21.66
C ALA A 27 -1.88 7.33 -21.16
N SER A 28 -1.10 7.03 -20.11
CA SER A 28 -1.08 5.73 -19.46
C SER A 28 -2.41 5.37 -18.78
N PHE A 29 -3.20 6.34 -18.35
CA PHE A 29 -4.55 6.08 -17.80
C PHE A 29 -5.63 5.92 -18.89
N ARG A 30 -5.43 6.48 -20.08
CA ARG A 30 -6.42 6.38 -21.17
C ARG A 30 -6.54 4.97 -21.73
N TRP A 31 -5.44 4.22 -21.80
CA TRP A 31 -5.49 2.83 -22.27
C TRP A 31 -6.20 1.91 -21.26
N ALA A 32 -6.01 2.14 -19.95
CA ALA A 32 -6.66 1.37 -18.89
C ALA A 32 -8.19 1.52 -18.93
N ARG A 33 -8.71 2.68 -19.38
CA ARG A 33 -10.16 2.91 -19.53
C ARG A 33 -10.82 1.94 -20.52
N GLY A 34 -10.07 1.45 -21.51
CA GLY A 34 -10.56 0.44 -22.46
C GLY A 34 -10.61 -0.99 -21.88
N MET A 35 -9.99 -1.20 -20.70
CA MET A 35 -9.90 -2.50 -20.03
C MET A 35 -10.53 -2.40 -18.64
N THR A 36 -11.83 -2.63 -18.54
CA THR A 36 -12.62 -2.43 -17.31
C THR A 36 -12.02 -3.12 -16.08
N VAL A 37 -11.48 -4.34 -16.25
CA VAL A 37 -10.86 -5.09 -15.16
C VAL A 37 -9.57 -4.41 -14.68
N VAL A 38 -8.71 -3.96 -15.61
CA VAL A 38 -7.46 -3.26 -15.26
C VAL A 38 -7.76 -1.95 -14.55
N ALA A 39 -8.74 -1.18 -15.05
CA ALA A 39 -9.15 0.08 -14.43
C ALA A 39 -9.68 -0.13 -13.01
N ALA A 40 -10.50 -1.17 -12.78
CA ALA A 40 -10.98 -1.52 -11.45
C ALA A 40 -9.84 -1.92 -10.49
N LEU A 41 -8.91 -2.77 -10.94
CA LEU A 41 -7.76 -3.16 -10.13
C LEU A 41 -6.81 -1.99 -9.84
N MET A 42 -6.65 -1.05 -10.79
CA MET A 42 -5.88 0.19 -10.57
C MET A 42 -6.56 1.11 -9.55
N ALA A 43 -7.89 1.16 -9.53
CA ALA A 43 -8.64 1.90 -8.51
C ALA A 43 -8.42 1.28 -7.12
N VAL A 44 -8.49 -0.05 -7.01
CA VAL A 44 -8.15 -0.76 -5.75
C VAL A 44 -6.70 -0.49 -5.34
N PHE A 45 -5.76 -0.51 -6.30
CA PHE A 45 -4.35 -0.16 -6.03
C PHE A 45 -4.21 1.26 -5.48
N PHE A 46 -4.91 2.23 -6.09
CA PHE A 46 -4.90 3.61 -5.61
C PHE A 46 -5.44 3.72 -4.18
N ILE A 47 -6.57 3.06 -3.88
CA ILE A 47 -7.15 3.04 -2.54
C ILE A 47 -6.16 2.44 -1.54
N MET A 48 -5.60 1.27 -1.82
CA MET A 48 -4.64 0.62 -0.93
C MET A 48 -3.39 1.47 -0.68
N GLN A 49 -2.85 2.10 -1.73
CA GLN A 49 -1.71 3.00 -1.61
C GLN A 49 -2.05 4.25 -0.80
N LEU A 50 -3.25 4.80 -1.00
CA LEU A 50 -3.72 5.95 -0.23
C LEU A 50 -3.91 5.60 1.24
N VAL A 51 -4.55 4.47 1.53
CA VAL A 51 -4.76 3.98 2.91
C VAL A 51 -3.42 3.67 3.60
N GLY A 52 -2.44 3.14 2.86
CA GLY A 52 -1.08 2.93 3.36
C GLY A 52 -0.37 4.22 3.83
N GLN A 53 -0.84 5.40 3.41
CA GLN A 53 -0.30 6.68 3.90
C GLN A 53 -0.79 7.03 5.31
N VAL A 54 -1.85 6.40 5.82
CA VAL A 54 -2.36 6.66 7.18
C VAL A 54 -1.29 6.37 8.24
N PRO A 55 -0.74 5.16 8.36
CA PRO A 55 0.32 4.90 9.33
C PRO A 55 1.62 5.66 8.99
N ALA A 56 1.94 5.85 7.73
CA ALA A 56 3.14 6.58 7.32
C ALA A 56 3.12 8.05 7.79
N ALA A 57 1.94 8.69 7.77
CA ALA A 57 1.78 10.07 8.17
C ALA A 57 1.54 10.25 9.69
N LEU A 58 0.82 9.31 10.31
CA LEU A 58 0.25 9.53 11.64
C LEU A 58 0.91 8.73 12.75
N TRP A 59 1.70 7.69 12.46
CA TRP A 59 2.21 6.78 13.49
C TRP A 59 2.94 7.50 14.63
N VAL A 60 3.84 8.41 14.29
CA VAL A 60 4.64 9.18 15.26
C VAL A 60 3.74 10.09 16.07
N ILE A 61 2.96 10.95 15.40
CA ILE A 61 2.09 11.95 16.04
C ILE A 61 1.03 11.26 16.92
N PHE A 62 0.42 10.19 16.42
CA PHE A 62 -0.57 9.44 17.18
C PHE A 62 0.05 8.72 18.38
N GLY A 63 1.26 8.19 18.26
CA GLY A 63 2.01 7.57 19.35
C GLY A 63 2.34 8.56 20.46
N GLU A 64 2.77 9.77 20.11
CA GLU A 64 3.04 10.85 21.06
C GLU A 64 1.75 11.33 21.74
N ASP A 65 0.74 11.69 20.97
CA ASP A 65 -0.50 12.28 21.49
C ASP A 65 -1.38 11.29 22.27
N ARG A 66 -1.48 10.04 21.76
CA ARG A 66 -2.43 9.07 22.33
C ARG A 66 -1.83 8.19 23.42
N PHE A 67 -0.57 7.79 23.24
CA PHE A 67 0.10 6.84 24.11
C PHE A 67 1.21 7.47 24.95
N HIS A 68 1.51 8.74 24.73
CA HIS A 68 2.62 9.45 25.37
C HIS A 68 3.98 8.73 25.19
N TRP A 69 4.19 8.18 23.99
CA TRP A 69 5.43 7.49 23.66
C TRP A 69 6.58 8.49 23.49
N ASP A 70 7.72 8.12 24.00
CA ASP A 70 8.98 8.81 23.71
C ASP A 70 9.58 8.37 22.36
N ALA A 71 10.56 9.09 21.87
CA ALA A 71 11.23 8.81 20.60
C ALA A 71 11.82 7.38 20.55
N THR A 72 12.28 6.85 21.68
CA THR A 72 12.83 5.49 21.80
C THR A 72 11.75 4.44 21.56
N THR A 73 10.60 4.58 22.23
CA THR A 73 9.45 3.67 22.08
C THR A 73 8.89 3.71 20.64
N ILE A 74 8.83 4.91 20.04
CA ILE A 74 8.42 5.07 18.63
C ILE A 74 9.41 4.34 17.72
N GLY A 75 10.72 4.53 17.91
CA GLY A 75 11.75 3.84 17.14
C GLY A 75 11.67 2.33 17.26
N ILE A 76 11.46 1.79 18.47
CA ILE A 76 11.27 0.36 18.72
C ILE A 76 10.01 -0.15 18.02
N SER A 77 8.90 0.60 18.07
CA SER A 77 7.64 0.22 17.42
C SER A 77 7.79 0.14 15.90
N LEU A 78 8.49 1.11 15.28
CA LEU A 78 8.76 1.09 13.83
C LEU A 78 9.67 -0.09 13.44
N ALA A 79 10.71 -0.37 14.22
CA ALA A 79 11.60 -1.50 14.01
C ALA A 79 10.82 -2.84 14.14
N ALA A 80 9.99 -2.97 15.19
CA ALA A 80 9.15 -4.14 15.41
C ALA A 80 8.18 -4.35 14.24
N PHE A 81 7.51 -3.29 13.77
CA PHE A 81 6.63 -3.37 12.60
C PHE A 81 7.39 -3.80 11.35
N GLY A 82 8.58 -3.23 11.08
CA GLY A 82 9.41 -3.62 9.94
C GLY A 82 9.78 -5.09 9.96
N ILE A 83 10.16 -5.63 11.13
CA ILE A 83 10.48 -7.06 11.30
C ILE A 83 9.22 -7.91 11.06
N LEU A 84 8.10 -7.59 11.71
CA LEU A 84 6.84 -8.32 11.56
C LEU A 84 6.36 -8.33 10.11
N HIS A 85 6.42 -7.17 9.45
CA HIS A 85 6.03 -7.04 8.05
C HIS A 85 6.93 -7.86 7.12
N SER A 86 8.24 -7.83 7.32
CA SER A 86 9.19 -8.64 6.55
C SER A 86 8.95 -10.14 6.74
N LEU A 87 8.70 -10.58 7.97
CA LEU A 87 8.37 -11.97 8.28
C LEU A 87 7.03 -12.38 7.63
N ALA A 88 6.00 -11.53 7.72
CA ALA A 88 4.72 -11.79 7.07
C ALA A 88 4.86 -11.91 5.55
N GLN A 89 5.63 -11.01 4.92
CA GLN A 89 5.92 -11.08 3.49
C GLN A 89 6.65 -12.37 3.10
N ALA A 90 7.67 -12.75 3.86
CA ALA A 90 8.47 -13.94 3.56
C ALA A 90 7.71 -15.26 3.78
N MET A 91 6.92 -15.35 4.86
CA MET A 91 6.35 -16.60 5.33
C MET A 91 4.88 -16.80 5.00
N ILE A 92 4.11 -15.73 4.88
CA ILE A 92 2.64 -15.78 4.77
C ILE A 92 2.18 -15.51 3.34
N THR A 93 2.77 -14.53 2.64
CA THR A 93 2.29 -14.07 1.34
C THR A 93 2.23 -15.19 0.31
N GLY A 94 3.33 -15.94 0.12
CA GLY A 94 3.39 -17.03 -0.84
C GLY A 94 2.40 -18.16 -0.57
N PRO A 95 2.41 -18.77 0.62
CA PRO A 95 1.47 -19.83 0.99
C PRO A 95 0.00 -19.43 0.94
N VAL A 96 -0.34 -18.21 1.35
CA VAL A 96 -1.73 -17.71 1.30
C VAL A 96 -2.16 -17.52 -0.15
N ALA A 97 -1.37 -16.88 -0.98
CA ALA A 97 -1.67 -16.70 -2.40
C ALA A 97 -1.79 -18.05 -3.14
N ALA A 98 -0.90 -19.02 -2.83
CA ALA A 98 -0.92 -20.34 -3.45
C ALA A 98 -2.16 -21.18 -3.06
N ARG A 99 -2.60 -21.10 -1.79
CA ARG A 99 -3.73 -21.91 -1.29
C ARG A 99 -5.09 -21.28 -1.55
N LEU A 100 -5.21 -19.97 -1.39
CA LEU A 100 -6.50 -19.27 -1.44
C LEU A 100 -6.74 -18.53 -2.75
N GLY A 101 -5.67 -18.34 -3.55
CA GLY A 101 -5.68 -17.50 -4.75
C GLY A 101 -5.53 -16.01 -4.44
N GLU A 102 -5.11 -15.25 -5.44
CA GLU A 102 -4.74 -13.83 -5.29
C GLU A 102 -5.91 -12.95 -4.84
N ARG A 103 -7.11 -13.19 -5.36
CA ARG A 103 -8.31 -12.41 -4.99
C ARG A 103 -8.65 -12.54 -3.51
N ARG A 104 -8.59 -13.76 -2.96
CA ARG A 104 -8.87 -13.98 -1.53
C ARG A 104 -7.74 -13.46 -0.66
N ALA A 105 -6.49 -13.60 -1.10
CA ALA A 105 -5.33 -13.02 -0.41
C ALA A 105 -5.44 -11.49 -0.32
N LEU A 106 -5.83 -10.82 -1.43
CA LEU A 106 -6.11 -9.39 -1.46
C LEU A 106 -7.18 -8.99 -0.44
N MET A 107 -8.34 -9.67 -0.48
CA MET A 107 -9.45 -9.39 0.44
C MET A 107 -9.07 -9.59 1.91
N LEU A 108 -8.34 -10.67 2.22
CA LEU A 108 -7.85 -10.93 3.58
C LEU A 108 -6.88 -9.85 4.03
N GLY A 109 -5.99 -9.38 3.14
CA GLY A 109 -5.08 -8.27 3.42
C GLY A 109 -5.85 -6.99 3.76
N MET A 110 -6.82 -6.61 2.93
CA MET A 110 -7.65 -5.42 3.17
C MET A 110 -8.47 -5.51 4.46
N ILE A 111 -9.04 -6.69 4.77
CA ILE A 111 -9.79 -6.93 6.01
C ILE A 111 -8.86 -6.83 7.22
N ALA A 112 -7.66 -7.41 7.15
CA ALA A 112 -6.69 -7.35 8.24
C ALA A 112 -6.24 -5.91 8.52
N ASP A 113 -5.90 -5.14 7.47
CA ASP A 113 -5.51 -3.72 7.59
C ASP A 113 -6.67 -2.88 8.12
N GLY A 114 -7.86 -2.99 7.52
CA GLY A 114 -9.04 -2.24 7.94
C GLY A 114 -9.41 -2.53 9.41
N THR A 115 -9.38 -3.81 9.82
CA THR A 115 -9.60 -4.20 11.21
C THR A 115 -8.51 -3.64 12.11
N GLY A 116 -7.25 -3.70 11.70
CA GLY A 116 -6.13 -3.13 12.44
C GLY A 116 -6.29 -1.64 12.67
N TYR A 117 -6.74 -0.88 11.67
CA TYR A 117 -6.98 0.57 11.80
C TYR A 117 -8.14 0.86 12.74
N ILE A 118 -9.23 0.11 12.65
CA ILE A 118 -10.33 0.25 13.60
C ILE A 118 -9.84 -0.01 15.03
N LEU A 119 -9.09 -1.09 15.26
CA LEU A 119 -8.55 -1.40 16.57
C LEU A 119 -7.60 -0.32 17.09
N LEU A 120 -6.72 0.24 16.21
CA LEU A 120 -5.84 1.37 16.58
C LEU A 120 -6.64 2.62 16.95
N ALA A 121 -7.71 2.94 16.21
CA ALA A 121 -8.54 4.10 16.50
C ALA A 121 -9.09 4.05 17.94
N PHE A 122 -9.45 2.84 18.43
CA PHE A 122 -9.98 2.63 19.77
C PHE A 122 -8.92 2.26 20.83
N ALA A 123 -7.67 2.05 20.44
CA ALA A 123 -6.61 1.73 21.38
C ALA A 123 -6.38 2.90 22.36
N THR A 124 -6.37 2.60 23.64
CA THR A 124 -6.20 3.57 24.73
C THR A 124 -4.87 3.48 25.43
N ARG A 125 -4.14 2.38 25.26
CA ARG A 125 -2.84 2.12 25.90
C ARG A 125 -1.82 1.70 24.87
N GLY A 126 -0.60 2.21 24.99
CA GLY A 126 0.48 1.97 24.03
C GLY A 126 0.81 0.51 23.75
N TRP A 127 0.73 -0.37 24.78
CA TRP A 127 0.97 -1.79 24.59
C TRP A 127 -0.01 -2.47 23.62
N MET A 128 -1.24 -1.92 23.46
CA MET A 128 -2.27 -2.45 22.55
C MET A 128 -1.83 -2.34 21.08
N ALA A 129 -0.99 -1.38 20.77
CA ALA A 129 -0.48 -1.19 19.40
C ALA A 129 0.36 -2.38 18.92
N PHE A 130 1.12 -3.05 19.80
CA PHE A 130 2.01 -4.15 19.42
C PHE A 130 1.27 -5.39 18.87
N PRO A 131 0.23 -5.94 19.53
CA PRO A 131 -0.54 -7.02 18.93
C PRO A 131 -1.31 -6.56 17.67
N ILE A 132 -1.75 -5.31 17.61
CA ILE A 132 -2.41 -4.76 16.41
C ILE A 132 -1.44 -4.69 15.23
N MET A 133 -0.16 -4.37 15.49
CA MET A 133 0.87 -4.38 14.44
C MET A 133 1.04 -5.76 13.77
N VAL A 134 0.84 -6.86 14.48
CA VAL A 134 0.87 -8.21 13.89
C VAL A 134 -0.23 -8.35 12.85
N LEU A 135 -1.42 -7.83 13.14
CA LEU A 135 -2.55 -7.83 12.22
C LEU A 135 -2.27 -6.95 11.00
N LEU A 136 -1.77 -5.72 11.21
CA LEU A 136 -1.38 -4.81 10.13
C LEU A 136 -0.25 -5.38 9.26
N ALA A 137 0.76 -6.01 9.87
CA ALA A 137 1.82 -6.68 9.13
C ALA A 137 1.28 -7.81 8.23
N SER A 138 0.26 -8.54 8.72
CA SER A 138 -0.43 -9.57 7.94
C SER A 138 -1.24 -8.98 6.78
N GLY A 139 -1.76 -7.76 6.92
CA GLY A 139 -2.47 -7.04 5.86
C GLY A 139 -1.60 -6.76 4.63
N GLY A 140 -0.28 -6.64 4.83
CA GLY A 140 0.68 -6.45 3.76
C GLY A 140 0.69 -7.50 2.65
N ILE A 141 0.02 -8.65 2.82
CA ILE A 141 -0.15 -9.67 1.78
C ILE A 141 -1.01 -9.20 0.61
N GLY A 142 -1.88 -8.22 0.81
CA GLY A 142 -2.82 -7.74 -0.20
C GLY A 142 -2.13 -7.10 -1.39
N MET A 143 -1.09 -6.30 -1.18
CA MET A 143 -0.43 -5.55 -2.25
C MET A 143 0.27 -6.44 -3.28
N PRO A 144 1.09 -7.44 -2.91
CA PRO A 144 1.66 -8.38 -3.88
C PRO A 144 0.61 -9.16 -4.65
N ALA A 145 -0.48 -9.57 -4.00
CA ALA A 145 -1.59 -10.26 -4.65
C ALA A 145 -2.26 -9.37 -5.71
N LEU A 146 -2.49 -8.10 -5.41
CA LEU A 146 -3.06 -7.15 -6.36
C LEU A 146 -2.14 -6.88 -7.54
N GLN A 147 -0.83 -6.72 -7.29
CA GLN A 147 0.16 -6.53 -8.35
C GLN A 147 0.26 -7.76 -9.28
N ALA A 148 0.18 -8.97 -8.73
CA ALA A 148 0.13 -10.20 -9.52
C ALA A 148 -1.13 -10.26 -10.38
N MET A 149 -2.31 -9.90 -9.83
CA MET A 149 -3.57 -9.82 -10.60
C MET A 149 -3.45 -8.81 -11.74
N LEU A 150 -2.92 -7.61 -11.49
CA LEU A 150 -2.72 -6.58 -12.50
C LEU A 150 -1.77 -7.03 -13.61
N SER A 151 -0.63 -7.62 -13.24
CA SER A 151 0.37 -8.09 -14.19
C SER A 151 -0.17 -9.15 -15.15
N ARG A 152 -1.08 -10.03 -14.67
CA ARG A 152 -1.72 -11.06 -15.51
C ARG A 152 -2.78 -10.53 -16.48
N GLN A 153 -3.27 -9.33 -16.28
CA GLN A 153 -4.28 -8.72 -17.16
C GLN A 153 -3.67 -7.98 -18.35
N VAL A 154 -2.34 -7.90 -18.41
CA VAL A 154 -1.64 -7.04 -19.38
C VAL A 154 -0.57 -7.85 -20.10
N ASP A 155 -0.52 -7.72 -21.43
CA ASP A 155 0.49 -8.35 -22.26
C ASP A 155 1.90 -7.86 -21.93
N GLU A 156 2.92 -8.67 -22.24
CA GLU A 156 4.34 -8.35 -21.98
C GLU A 156 4.74 -6.98 -22.54
N GLU A 157 4.24 -6.62 -23.72
CA GLU A 157 4.51 -5.32 -24.36
C GLU A 157 4.00 -4.11 -23.57
N ARG A 158 2.98 -4.31 -22.73
CA ARG A 158 2.34 -3.25 -21.93
C ARG A 158 2.73 -3.26 -20.46
N GLN A 159 3.54 -4.22 -20.02
CA GLN A 159 3.99 -4.30 -18.62
C GLN A 159 4.71 -3.02 -18.17
N GLY A 160 5.56 -2.44 -19.03
CA GLY A 160 6.22 -1.17 -18.72
C GLY A 160 5.24 0.00 -18.54
N GLN A 161 4.16 0.03 -19.34
CA GLN A 161 3.11 1.05 -19.24
C GLN A 161 2.29 0.87 -17.95
N LEU A 162 1.98 -0.38 -17.57
CA LEU A 162 1.33 -0.69 -16.30
C LEU A 162 2.20 -0.22 -15.13
N GLN A 163 3.47 -0.61 -15.08
CA GLN A 163 4.39 -0.22 -14.00
C GLN A 163 4.56 1.29 -13.89
N GLY A 164 4.66 1.99 -15.02
CA GLY A 164 4.68 3.45 -15.06
C GLY A 164 3.41 4.08 -14.50
N SER A 165 2.24 3.51 -14.80
CA SER A 165 0.95 3.97 -14.26
C SER A 165 0.85 3.74 -12.76
N LEU A 166 1.28 2.56 -12.27
CA LEU A 166 1.29 2.25 -10.83
C LEU A 166 2.26 3.16 -10.08
N ALA A 167 3.44 3.45 -10.64
CA ALA A 167 4.39 4.39 -10.06
C ALA A 167 3.82 5.82 -9.98
N ALA A 168 3.09 6.27 -11.00
CA ALA A 168 2.40 7.56 -10.98
C ALA A 168 1.32 7.62 -9.90
N LEU A 169 0.51 6.56 -9.73
CA LEU A 169 -0.47 6.45 -8.65
C LEU A 169 0.19 6.47 -7.27
N THR A 170 1.27 5.72 -7.08
CA THR A 170 2.06 5.74 -5.84
C THR A 170 2.59 7.13 -5.53
N SER A 171 3.14 7.83 -6.52
CA SER A 171 3.63 9.21 -6.33
C SER A 171 2.50 10.16 -5.96
N LEU A 172 1.33 10.04 -6.60
CA LEU A 172 0.16 10.86 -6.29
C LEU A 172 -0.32 10.63 -4.85
N THR A 173 -0.45 9.36 -4.44
CA THR A 173 -0.89 9.03 -3.07
C THR A 173 0.13 9.44 -2.02
N SER A 174 1.44 9.39 -2.31
CA SER A 174 2.50 9.86 -1.42
C SER A 174 2.48 11.38 -1.19
N ILE A 175 1.90 12.15 -2.12
CA ILE A 175 1.73 13.60 -1.95
C ILE A 175 0.39 13.89 -1.26
N VAL A 176 -0.69 13.35 -1.78
CA VAL A 176 -2.06 13.66 -1.32
C VAL A 176 -2.36 12.99 0.03
N GLY A 177 -1.90 11.78 0.24
CA GLY A 177 -2.21 10.98 1.43
C GLY A 177 -1.79 11.63 2.74
N PRO A 178 -0.51 12.00 2.93
CA PRO A 178 -0.08 12.67 4.15
C PRO A 178 -0.84 13.99 4.40
N LEU A 179 -1.07 14.80 3.37
CA LEU A 179 -1.83 16.05 3.49
C LEU A 179 -3.27 15.79 3.93
N LEU A 180 -3.93 14.82 3.33
CA LEU A 180 -5.31 14.45 3.64
C LEU A 180 -5.43 13.95 5.09
N PHE A 181 -4.63 12.95 5.46
CA PHE A 181 -4.77 12.32 6.77
C PHE A 181 -4.26 13.17 7.92
N THR A 182 -3.23 13.99 7.72
CA THR A 182 -2.82 14.99 8.73
C THR A 182 -3.85 16.08 8.89
N ALA A 183 -4.53 16.53 7.82
CA ALA A 183 -5.63 17.49 7.91
C ALA A 183 -6.82 16.90 8.68
N ILE A 184 -7.23 15.65 8.41
CA ILE A 184 -8.28 14.96 9.16
C ILE A 184 -7.88 14.85 10.63
N TYR A 185 -6.63 14.44 10.91
CA TYR A 185 -6.11 14.31 12.27
C TYR A 185 -6.15 15.66 13.01
N ALA A 186 -5.61 16.71 12.42
CA ALA A 186 -5.58 18.05 13.00
C ALA A 186 -6.98 18.59 13.28
N ALA A 187 -7.93 18.37 12.37
CA ALA A 187 -9.34 18.81 12.54
C ALA A 187 -10.06 18.02 13.64
N SER A 188 -9.62 16.79 13.93
CA SER A 188 -10.28 15.89 14.87
C SER A 188 -9.60 15.77 16.24
N ILE A 189 -8.41 16.34 16.41
CA ILE A 189 -7.59 16.17 17.63
C ILE A 189 -8.32 16.61 18.91
N THR A 190 -9.17 17.65 18.83
CA THR A 190 -9.94 18.17 19.96
C THR A 190 -11.16 17.34 20.30
N THR A 191 -11.65 16.52 19.36
CA THR A 191 -12.82 15.66 19.55
C THR A 191 -12.41 14.21 19.80
N TRP A 192 -11.77 13.61 18.81
CA TRP A 192 -11.26 12.23 18.92
C TRP A 192 -10.21 11.96 17.84
N ASN A 193 -8.98 11.74 18.24
CA ASN A 193 -7.85 11.52 17.34
C ASN A 193 -7.87 10.19 16.56
N GLY A 194 -8.85 9.31 16.84
CA GLY A 194 -9.07 8.06 16.08
C GLY A 194 -9.72 8.24 14.71
N TRP A 195 -10.32 9.41 14.39
CA TRP A 195 -11.05 9.62 13.14
C TRP A 195 -10.22 9.37 11.87
N ALA A 196 -8.95 9.73 11.86
CA ALA A 196 -8.09 9.52 10.70
C ALA A 196 -7.86 8.03 10.40
N TRP A 197 -7.78 7.19 11.44
CA TRP A 197 -7.70 5.74 11.30
C TRP A 197 -9.01 5.14 10.78
N ILE A 198 -10.16 5.61 11.30
CA ILE A 198 -11.48 5.20 10.80
C ILE A 198 -11.68 5.63 9.34
N ALA A 199 -11.24 6.83 8.95
CA ALA A 199 -11.30 7.27 7.57
C ALA A 199 -10.48 6.35 6.65
N GLY A 200 -9.29 5.94 7.07
CA GLY A 200 -8.48 4.94 6.36
C GLY A 200 -9.18 3.59 6.24
N ALA A 201 -9.74 3.08 7.33
CA ALA A 201 -10.50 1.82 7.33
C ALA A 201 -11.74 1.88 6.42
N ALA A 202 -12.45 3.02 6.41
CA ALA A 202 -13.65 3.21 5.60
C ALA A 202 -13.36 3.18 4.09
N LEU A 203 -12.17 3.63 3.66
CA LEU A 203 -11.77 3.58 2.26
C LEU A 203 -11.64 2.13 1.73
N TYR A 204 -11.42 1.14 2.59
CA TYR A 204 -11.43 -0.27 2.17
C TYR A 204 -12.83 -0.83 1.89
N LEU A 205 -13.89 -0.08 2.21
CA LEU A 205 -15.27 -0.47 1.90
C LEU A 205 -15.73 -0.03 0.50
N LEU A 206 -14.92 0.81 -0.19
CA LEU A 206 -15.17 1.29 -1.55
C LEU A 206 -14.68 0.30 -2.60
#